data_94ffc00f7a5bf225c90ff05b83121117
#
_entry.id   94ffc00f7a5bf225c90ff05b83121117
#
_cell.length_a   1.000
_cell.length_b   1.000
_cell.length_c   1.000
_cell.angle_alpha   90.00
_cell.angle_beta   90.00
_cell.angle_gamma   90.00
#
_symmetry.space_group_name_H-M   'P 1'
#
loop_
_entity.id
_entity.type
_entity.pdbx_description
1 polymer ?
#
loop_
_entity_poly.entity_id
_entity_poly.type
_entity_poly.pdbx_seq_one_letter_code
_entity_poly.pdbx_strand_id
1 'polypeptide(L)' 'MKYTPQQIGQLVKKSRKTLGVTQKDLALTSGTGLRFIIELEQGKATCQIGKVLTVLHTLGITMELTLPAGGGAGEKVRP' A
#
# COMPACT_ATOMS: atom_id res chain seq x y z
N MET A 1 -3.67 -15.06 -4.80
CA MET A 1 -3.11 -13.76 -4.41
C MET A 1 -1.62 -13.90 -4.20
N LYS A 2 -0.86 -13.07 -4.87
CA LYS A 2 0.58 -13.30 -4.94
C LYS A 2 1.42 -12.12 -4.44
N TYR A 3 0.80 -11.20 -3.73
CA TYR A 3 1.56 -10.05 -3.24
C TYR A 3 2.29 -10.37 -1.94
N THR A 4 3.54 -9.95 -1.87
CA THR A 4 4.36 -10.04 -0.68
C THR A 4 4.56 -8.63 -0.12
N PRO A 5 4.98 -8.50 1.15
CA PRO A 5 5.33 -7.18 1.67
C PRO A 5 6.37 -6.47 0.82
N GLN A 6 7.33 -7.21 0.25
CA GLN A 6 8.36 -6.63 -0.62
C GLN A 6 7.75 -6.06 -1.89
N GLN A 7 6.80 -6.76 -2.48
CA GLN A 7 6.14 -6.29 -3.69
C GLN A 7 5.30 -5.04 -3.42
N ILE A 8 4.60 -5.01 -2.30
CA ILE A 8 3.83 -3.82 -1.92
C ILE A 8 4.77 -2.64 -1.70
N GLY A 9 5.89 -2.87 -1.01
CA GLY A 9 6.87 -1.82 -0.77
C GLY A 9 7.46 -1.28 -2.07
N GLN A 10 7.76 -2.16 -3.03
CA GLN A 10 8.30 -1.77 -4.32
C GLN A 10 7.27 -0.95 -5.12
N LEU A 11 6.01 -1.34 -5.04
CA LEU A 11 4.94 -0.61 -5.73
C LEU A 11 4.79 0.79 -5.17
N VAL A 12 4.84 0.92 -3.84
CA VAL A 12 4.79 2.23 -3.18
C VAL A 12 5.96 3.09 -3.64
N LYS A 13 7.16 2.54 -3.63
CA LYS A 13 8.37 3.27 -4.03
C LYS A 13 8.30 3.70 -5.49
N LYS A 14 7.85 2.82 -6.37
CA LYS A 14 7.74 3.11 -7.79
C LYS A 14 6.71 4.22 -8.03
N SER A 15 5.54 4.11 -7.40
CA SER A 15 4.49 5.11 -7.55
C SER A 15 4.94 6.47 -7.02
N ARG A 16 5.61 6.47 -5.87
CA ARG A 16 6.13 7.69 -5.28
C ARG A 16 7.12 8.38 -6.22
N LYS A 17 8.05 7.63 -6.78
CA LYS A 17 9.06 8.19 -7.67
C LYS A 17 8.45 8.68 -8.97
N THR A 18 7.46 7.98 -9.49
CA THR A 18 6.74 8.42 -10.69
C THR A 18 6.06 9.76 -10.46
N LEU A 19 5.56 10.00 -9.27
CA LEU A 19 4.92 11.25 -8.90
C LEU A 19 5.93 12.35 -8.53
N GLY A 20 7.21 12.03 -8.45
CA GLY A 20 8.24 12.98 -8.07
C GLY A 20 8.20 13.38 -6.60
N VAL A 21 7.73 12.49 -5.74
CA VAL A 21 7.54 12.76 -4.31
C VAL A 21 8.63 12.04 -3.52
N THR A 22 9.20 12.74 -2.52
CA THR A 22 10.19 12.10 -1.64
C THR A 22 9.50 11.27 -0.57
N GLN A 23 10.27 10.42 0.10
CA GLN A 23 9.74 9.66 1.24
C GLN A 23 9.20 10.59 2.32
N LYS A 24 9.89 11.70 2.57
CA LYS A 24 9.47 12.68 3.56
C LYS A 24 8.15 13.33 3.17
N ASP A 25 8.01 13.69 1.90
CA ASP A 25 6.78 14.30 1.40
C ASP A 25 5.61 13.33 1.54
N LEU A 26 5.82 12.07 1.19
CA LEU A 26 4.77 11.07 1.32
C LEU A 26 4.39 10.87 2.79
N ALA A 27 5.39 10.84 3.67
CA ALA A 27 5.14 10.70 5.10
C ALA A 27 4.26 11.84 5.62
N LEU A 28 4.56 13.07 5.21
CA LEU A 28 3.77 14.24 5.63
C LEU A 28 2.36 14.19 5.07
N THR A 29 2.22 13.88 3.79
CA THR A 29 0.91 13.89 3.12
C THR A 29 0.01 12.77 3.64
N SER A 30 0.58 11.59 3.89
CA SER A 30 -0.19 10.47 4.39
C SER A 30 -0.39 10.49 5.90
N GLY A 31 0.40 11.30 6.61
CA GLY A 31 0.32 11.38 8.06
C GLY A 31 0.84 10.14 8.79
N THR A 32 1.69 9.34 8.13
CA THR A 32 2.13 8.07 8.70
C THR A 32 3.54 8.10 9.31
N GLY A 33 4.32 9.13 9.03
CA GLY A 33 5.68 9.24 9.54
C GLY A 33 6.72 8.68 8.58
N LEU A 34 7.91 9.29 8.61
CA LEU A 34 9.00 8.94 7.68
C LEU A 34 9.50 7.52 7.89
N ARG A 35 9.69 7.12 9.16
CA ARG A 35 10.18 5.79 9.44
C ARG A 35 9.25 4.71 8.90
N PHE A 36 7.95 4.95 9.03
CA PHE A 36 6.97 4.01 8.49
C PHE A 36 7.14 3.85 6.98
N ILE A 37 7.28 4.96 6.25
CA ILE A 37 7.46 4.91 4.80
C ILE A 37 8.74 4.15 4.43
N ILE A 38 9.84 4.43 5.13
CA ILE A 38 11.11 3.74 4.86
C ILE A 38 10.95 2.24 5.04
N GLU A 39 10.35 1.81 6.14
CA GLU A 39 10.17 0.39 6.43
C GLU A 39 9.20 -0.27 5.46
N LEU A 40 8.13 0.43 5.10
CA LEU A 40 7.17 -0.08 4.14
C LEU A 40 7.84 -0.34 2.79
N GLU A 41 8.63 0.60 2.31
CA GLU A 41 9.32 0.46 1.01
C GLU A 41 10.39 -0.63 1.05
N GLN A 42 10.91 -0.94 2.22
CA GLN A 42 11.86 -2.04 2.39
C GLN A 42 11.19 -3.40 2.49
N GLY A 43 9.87 -3.43 2.55
CA GLY A 43 9.13 -4.68 2.59
C GLY A 43 8.95 -5.27 3.98
N LYS A 44 8.98 -4.43 5.02
CA LYS A 44 8.77 -4.93 6.38
C LYS A 44 7.41 -5.60 6.50
N ALA A 45 7.41 -6.85 6.97
CA ALA A 45 6.18 -7.65 7.01
C ALA A 45 5.22 -7.24 8.13
N THR A 46 5.72 -6.53 9.14
CA THR A 46 4.93 -6.19 10.33
C THR A 46 4.40 -4.77 10.33
N CYS A 47 4.29 -4.14 9.15
CA CYS A 47 3.70 -2.81 9.05
C CYS A 47 2.22 -2.85 9.44
N GLN A 48 1.76 -1.81 10.14
CA GLN A 48 0.35 -1.67 10.47
C GLN A 48 -0.48 -1.53 9.20
N ILE A 49 -1.45 -2.43 9.01
CA ILE A 49 -2.24 -2.48 7.78
C ILE A 49 -3.01 -1.18 7.54
N GLY A 50 -3.54 -0.57 8.60
CA GLY A 50 -4.28 0.68 8.45
C GLY A 50 -3.43 1.78 7.84
N LYS A 51 -2.18 1.88 8.28
CA LYS A 51 -1.25 2.87 7.73
C LYS A 51 -0.85 2.52 6.30
N VAL A 52 -0.68 1.23 6.00
CA VAL A 52 -0.39 0.79 4.64
C VAL A 52 -1.50 1.24 3.70
N LEU A 53 -2.76 1.00 4.07
CA LEU A 53 -3.90 1.40 3.26
C LEU A 53 -3.96 2.91 3.06
N THR A 54 -3.63 3.68 4.10
CA THR A 54 -3.59 5.13 4.01
C THR A 54 -2.54 5.59 2.99
N VAL A 55 -1.36 4.97 3.00
CA VAL A 55 -0.30 5.31 2.04
C VAL A 55 -0.73 4.97 0.61
N LEU A 56 -1.32 3.79 0.41
CA LEU A 56 -1.80 3.40 -0.91
C LEU A 56 -2.84 4.39 -1.41
N HIS A 57 -3.78 4.75 -0.56
CA HIS A 57 -4.82 5.72 -0.92
C HIS A 57 -4.21 7.09 -1.28
N THR A 58 -3.24 7.54 -0.51
CA THR A 58 -2.56 8.82 -0.76
C THR A 58 -1.88 8.83 -2.12
N LEU A 59 -1.35 7.70 -2.55
CA LEU A 59 -0.69 7.57 -3.85
C LEU A 59 -1.67 7.29 -5.00
N GLY A 60 -2.96 7.15 -4.70
CA GLY A 60 -3.95 6.82 -5.71
C GLY A 60 -3.91 5.37 -6.16
N ILE A 61 -3.29 4.51 -5.37
CA ILE A 61 -3.23 3.08 -5.68
C ILE A 61 -4.51 2.41 -5.20
N THR A 62 -5.19 1.73 -6.11
CA THR A 62 -6.42 1.01 -5.79
C THR A 62 -6.09 -0.43 -5.44
N MET A 63 -6.69 -0.92 -4.35
CA MET A 63 -6.58 -2.32 -3.97
C MET A 63 -7.96 -2.95 -4.09
N GLU A 64 -8.06 -4.07 -4.80
CA GLU A 64 -9.30 -4.81 -4.96
C GLU A 64 -9.16 -6.18 -4.32
N LEU A 65 -10.18 -6.54 -3.55
CA LEU A 65 -10.26 -7.85 -2.93
C LEU A 65 -11.52 -8.53 -3.45
N THR A 66 -11.39 -9.79 -3.86
CA THR A 66 -12.53 -10.55 -4.36
C THR A 66 -12.65 -11.83 -3.56
N LEU A 67 -13.91 -12.24 -3.33
CA LEU A 67 -14.16 -13.49 -2.66
C LEU A 67 -13.93 -14.65 -3.61
N PRO A 68 -13.48 -15.80 -3.09
CA PRO A 68 -13.28 -16.96 -3.95
C PRO A 68 -14.60 -17.46 -4.53
N ALA A 69 -14.50 -18.14 -5.67
CA ALA A 69 -15.65 -18.77 -6.31
C ALA A 69 -16.29 -19.77 -5.34
N GLY A 70 -17.61 -19.88 -5.39
CA GLY A 70 -18.33 -20.75 -4.46
C GLY A 70 -18.82 -20.02 -3.24
N GLY A 71 -18.14 -18.97 -2.86
CA GLY A 71 -18.54 -18.14 -1.73
C GLY A 71 -19.08 -16.80 -2.16
N GLY A 72 -19.47 -16.67 -3.42
CA GLY A 72 -19.90 -15.38 -3.94
C GLY A 72 -19.15 -15.01 -5.20
N ALA A 73 -18.53 -15.97 -5.80
CA ALA A 73 -17.97 -16.00 -7.16
C ALA A 73 -17.57 -14.62 -7.72
N GLY A 74 -16.46 -14.08 -7.27
CA GLY A 74 -15.93 -12.85 -7.81
C GLY A 74 -16.55 -11.58 -7.25
N GLU A 75 -17.34 -11.70 -6.22
CA GLU A 75 -17.89 -10.53 -5.54
C GLU A 75 -16.77 -9.69 -4.92
N LYS A 76 -16.78 -8.40 -5.19
CA LYS A 76 -15.76 -7.49 -4.64
C LYS A 76 -16.15 -7.06 -3.24
N VAL A 77 -15.15 -7.02 -2.37
CA VAL A 77 -15.31 -6.48 -1.03
C VAL A 77 -14.87 -5.01 -1.06
N ARG A 78 -15.73 -4.13 -0.60
CA ARG A 78 -15.45 -2.71 -0.56
C ARG A 78 -15.13 -2.28 0.85
N PRO A 79 -14.22 -1.30 1.03
CA PRO A 79 -13.93 -0.77 2.36
C PRO A 79 -15.10 -0.04 2.98
#